data_9fdbe8f708462bc695ff599ff7799e7f
#
_entry.id   9fdbe8f708462bc695ff599ff7799e7f
#
_cell.length_a   1.000
_cell.length_b   1.000
_cell.length_c   1.000
_cell.angle_alpha   90.00
_cell.angle_beta   90.00
_cell.angle_gamma   90.00
#
_symmetry.space_group_name_H-M   'P 1'
#
loop_
_entity.id
_entity.type
_entity.pdbx_description
1 polymer ?
#
loop_
_entity_poly.entity_id
_entity_poly.type
_entity_poly.pdbx_seq_one_letter_code
_entity_poly.pdbx_strand_id
1 'polypeptide(L)'
;MIQSQLIPNAQFNEALNSENSGEIDFLEMCFMDQSHSDIFIEVDKPGKYKADALITKNKRLALVVLTADCMPVLISDDEKIGVIHIGWKGLENNIFYKTISNFNLEKLKVSIGPHAQKCCYEVREDLESKFRDYCSRIENKIYLDLSKEIKDYCRVNQIDIEVSKICTIENQKYNSYRRNKTENRQRSFLWI
;
A
#
# COMPACT_ATOMS: atom_id res chain seq x y z
N MET A 1 0.16 16.00 -1.46
CA MET A 1 0.65 15.09 -0.38
C MET A 1 -0.47 14.90 0.63
N ILE A 2 -0.69 13.68 1.09
CA ILE A 2 -1.63 13.31 2.15
C ILE A 2 -0.81 12.73 3.29
N GLN A 3 -1.07 13.18 4.52
CA GLN A 3 -0.52 12.57 5.73
C GLN A 3 -1.58 11.67 6.37
N SER A 4 -1.15 10.54 6.92
CA SER A 4 -1.98 9.68 7.75
C SER A 4 -2.40 10.43 9.03
N GLN A 5 -3.65 10.28 9.42
CA GLN A 5 -4.13 10.78 10.71
C GLN A 5 -3.95 9.74 11.82
N LEU A 6 -3.73 8.49 11.43
CA LEU A 6 -3.63 7.35 12.34
C LEU A 6 -2.18 7.00 12.68
N ILE A 7 -1.28 7.04 11.69
CA ILE A 7 0.13 6.68 11.84
C ILE A 7 0.99 7.94 11.65
N PRO A 8 1.68 8.42 12.68
CA PRO A 8 2.64 9.51 12.55
C PRO A 8 3.68 9.21 11.46
N ASN A 9 4.13 10.24 10.75
CA ASN A 9 5.16 10.13 9.70
C ASN A 9 4.80 9.20 8.52
N ALA A 10 3.52 8.84 8.35
CA ALA A 10 3.04 8.12 7.18
C ALA A 10 2.53 9.13 6.14
N GLN A 11 3.15 9.13 4.95
CA GLN A 11 2.87 10.10 3.88
C GLN A 11 2.59 9.42 2.57
N PHE A 12 1.62 9.96 1.81
CA PHE A 12 1.26 9.52 0.46
C PHE A 12 1.38 10.71 -0.49
N ASN A 13 2.37 10.68 -1.39
CA ASN A 13 2.61 11.78 -2.32
C ASN A 13 1.77 11.66 -3.58
N GLU A 14 1.45 12.81 -4.17
CA GLU A 14 0.95 12.94 -5.53
C GLU A 14 2.09 12.74 -6.54
N ALA A 15 1.75 12.44 -7.80
CA ALA A 15 2.74 12.18 -8.86
C ALA A 15 3.76 13.31 -9.06
N LEU A 16 3.29 14.56 -9.03
CA LEU A 16 4.13 15.75 -9.24
C LEU A 16 5.09 16.06 -8.08
N ASN A 17 4.79 15.55 -6.88
CA ASN A 17 5.56 15.78 -5.67
C ASN A 17 6.33 14.51 -5.22
N SER A 18 6.43 13.53 -6.11
CA SER A 18 7.05 12.23 -5.76
C SER A 18 8.52 12.32 -5.39
N GLU A 19 9.21 13.40 -5.77
CA GLU A 19 10.63 13.64 -5.47
C GLU A 19 10.86 14.52 -4.22
N ASN A 20 9.84 15.28 -3.78
CA ASN A 20 9.95 16.14 -2.61
C ASN A 20 9.68 15.32 -1.33
N SER A 21 10.75 14.97 -0.68
CA SER A 21 10.76 14.31 0.63
C SER A 21 11.08 15.26 1.80
N GLY A 22 11.06 16.55 1.58
CA GLY A 22 11.50 17.68 2.39
C GLY A 22 11.75 17.51 3.91
N GLU A 23 10.98 16.68 4.59
CA GLU A 23 11.19 16.41 6.03
C GLU A 23 12.03 15.15 6.30
N ILE A 24 12.38 14.37 5.27
CA ILE A 24 13.10 13.10 5.41
C ILE A 24 14.50 13.11 4.78
N ASP A 25 15.01 14.28 4.40
CA ASP A 25 16.34 14.42 3.77
C ASP A 25 17.50 13.96 4.68
N PHE A 26 17.27 13.86 6.00
CA PHE A 26 18.22 13.35 6.97
C PHE A 26 18.11 11.84 7.24
N LEU A 27 17.12 11.17 6.65
CA LEU A 27 16.94 9.73 6.79
C LEU A 27 17.51 8.96 5.61
N GLU A 28 18.01 7.77 5.91
CA GLU A 28 18.47 6.84 4.90
C GLU A 28 17.29 6.00 4.37
N MET A 29 17.16 5.91 3.04
CA MET A 29 15.98 5.31 2.42
C MET A 29 16.14 3.82 2.11
N CYS A 30 15.06 3.07 2.33
CA CYS A 30 14.91 1.68 1.90
C CYS A 30 13.84 1.59 0.82
N PHE A 31 14.24 1.09 -0.34
CA PHE A 31 13.36 0.87 -1.49
C PHE A 31 13.10 -0.62 -1.73
N MET A 32 12.04 -0.90 -2.46
CA MET A 32 11.74 -2.25 -2.95
C MET A 32 11.96 -2.37 -4.45
N ASP A 33 12.48 -3.51 -4.88
CA ASP A 33 12.39 -3.99 -6.26
C ASP A 33 11.11 -4.84 -6.34
N GLN A 34 9.99 -4.14 -6.55
CA GLN A 34 8.64 -4.67 -6.45
C GLN A 34 8.30 -5.55 -7.67
N SER A 35 7.88 -6.76 -7.45
CA SER A 35 7.53 -7.73 -8.49
C SER A 35 6.12 -8.33 -8.35
N HIS A 36 5.29 -7.77 -7.45
CA HIS A 36 3.99 -8.29 -7.04
C HIS A 36 4.12 -9.68 -6.40
N SER A 37 5.19 -9.87 -5.63
CA SER A 37 5.45 -11.07 -4.84
C SER A 37 4.72 -11.04 -3.48
N ASP A 38 4.96 -12.06 -2.69
CA ASP A 38 4.53 -12.16 -1.28
C ASP A 38 5.72 -12.09 -0.32
N ILE A 39 6.86 -11.59 -0.81
CA ILE A 39 8.10 -11.51 -0.05
C ILE A 39 8.08 -10.24 0.78
N PHE A 40 8.30 -10.39 2.09
CA PHE A 40 8.62 -9.31 3.01
C PHE A 40 10.04 -9.47 3.55
N ILE A 41 10.72 -8.35 3.88
CA ILE A 41 12.07 -8.34 4.44
C ILE A 41 12.11 -7.35 5.61
N GLU A 42 12.65 -7.79 6.77
CA GLU A 42 13.02 -6.89 7.85
C GLU A 42 14.40 -6.30 7.53
N VAL A 43 14.50 -4.96 7.53
CA VAL A 43 15.68 -4.21 7.10
C VAL A 43 16.25 -3.39 8.24
N ASP A 44 17.59 -3.31 8.29
CA ASP A 44 18.34 -2.53 9.26
C ASP A 44 19.35 -1.56 8.61
N LYS A 45 19.46 -1.57 7.30
CA LYS A 45 20.38 -0.74 6.51
C LYS A 45 19.64 -0.16 5.31
N PRO A 46 20.09 1.02 4.82
CA PRO A 46 19.55 1.59 3.60
C PRO A 46 19.87 0.71 2.38
N GLY A 47 19.02 0.77 1.37
CA GLY A 47 19.25 0.06 0.12
C GLY A 47 17.99 -0.27 -0.66
N LYS A 48 18.16 -1.10 -1.69
CA LYS A 48 17.08 -1.62 -2.52
C LYS A 48 16.96 -3.13 -2.34
N TYR A 49 15.77 -3.60 -1.97
CA TYR A 49 15.51 -4.98 -1.58
C TYR A 49 14.52 -5.65 -2.54
N LYS A 50 14.77 -6.88 -2.90
CA LYS A 50 13.88 -7.66 -3.79
C LYS A 50 12.70 -8.21 -2.98
N ALA A 51 11.67 -7.38 -2.81
CA ALA A 51 10.51 -7.64 -1.97
C ALA A 51 9.32 -6.76 -2.41
N ASP A 52 8.14 -7.06 -1.87
CA ASP A 52 6.94 -6.24 -1.97
C ASP A 52 6.45 -5.76 -0.59
N ALA A 53 7.17 -6.08 0.49
CA ALA A 53 7.01 -5.45 1.80
C ALA A 53 8.36 -5.31 2.52
N LEU A 54 8.51 -4.20 3.26
CA LEU A 54 9.64 -3.95 4.15
C LEU A 54 9.15 -3.65 5.56
N ILE A 55 9.91 -4.11 6.55
CA ILE A 55 9.69 -3.85 7.98
C ILE A 55 10.97 -3.31 8.58
N THR A 56 10.90 -2.38 9.54
CA THR A 56 12.07 -1.93 10.31
C THR A 56 11.70 -1.45 11.71
N LYS A 57 12.67 -1.52 12.63
CA LYS A 57 12.69 -0.84 13.94
C LYS A 57 13.70 0.31 13.96
N ASN A 58 14.49 0.47 12.90
CA ASN A 58 15.56 1.43 12.86
C ASN A 58 15.02 2.84 12.56
N LYS A 59 15.11 3.74 13.56
CA LYS A 59 14.63 5.12 13.51
C LYS A 59 15.35 6.02 12.51
N ARG A 60 16.47 5.57 11.93
CA ARG A 60 17.22 6.33 10.91
C ARG A 60 16.79 5.97 9.49
N LEU A 61 15.88 5.01 9.33
CA LEU A 61 15.43 4.55 8.03
C LEU A 61 14.04 5.07 7.69
N ALA A 62 13.87 5.49 6.45
CA ALA A 62 12.58 5.72 5.82
C ALA A 62 12.28 4.58 4.84
N LEU A 63 11.14 3.93 5.01
CA LEU A 63 10.66 2.90 4.09
C LEU A 63 9.84 3.54 2.98
N VAL A 64 10.06 3.11 1.73
CA VAL A 64 9.42 3.68 0.55
C VAL A 64 8.71 2.60 -0.24
N VAL A 65 7.43 2.84 -0.56
CA VAL A 65 6.64 2.03 -1.49
C VAL A 65 6.23 2.84 -2.72
N LEU A 66 6.37 2.24 -3.89
CA LEU A 66 6.10 2.85 -5.19
C LEU A 66 4.82 2.27 -5.79
N THR A 67 3.88 3.12 -6.19
CA THR A 67 2.61 2.65 -6.77
C THR A 67 2.15 3.47 -7.98
N ALA A 68 1.37 2.82 -8.84
CA ALA A 68 0.50 3.42 -9.85
C ALA A 68 -0.67 2.44 -10.01
N ASP A 69 -1.76 2.67 -9.28
CA ASP A 69 -2.97 1.87 -9.09
C ASP A 69 -2.90 0.80 -8.00
N CYS A 70 -1.77 0.11 -7.80
CA CYS A 70 -1.63 -0.79 -6.65
C CYS A 70 -1.77 -0.03 -5.34
N MET A 71 -2.18 -0.73 -4.30
CA MET A 71 -2.47 -0.18 -2.98
C MET A 71 -1.19 -0.07 -2.15
N PRO A 72 -0.75 1.15 -1.75
CA PRO A 72 0.28 1.32 -0.75
C PRO A 72 -0.35 1.15 0.63
N VAL A 73 0.16 0.23 1.44
CA VAL A 73 -0.27 0.00 2.82
C VAL A 73 0.89 0.30 3.75
N LEU A 74 0.66 1.20 4.70
CA LEU A 74 1.61 1.59 5.73
C LEU A 74 1.09 1.08 7.07
N ILE A 75 1.96 0.47 7.86
CA ILE A 75 1.59 -0.18 9.13
C ILE A 75 2.57 0.16 10.25
N SER A 76 2.08 0.21 11.48
CA SER A 76 2.88 0.45 12.68
C SER A 76 2.25 -0.21 13.90
N ASP A 77 3.08 -0.67 14.86
CA ASP A 77 2.65 -1.20 16.16
C ASP A 77 3.36 -0.54 17.37
N ASP A 78 3.81 0.71 17.23
CA ASP A 78 4.59 1.51 18.19
C ASP A 78 6.08 1.09 18.30
N GLU A 79 6.45 -0.16 17.99
CA GLU A 79 7.85 -0.63 18.05
C GLU A 79 8.51 -0.63 16.67
N LYS A 80 7.74 -0.98 15.67
CA LYS A 80 8.21 -1.11 14.28
C LYS A 80 7.19 -0.59 13.29
N ILE A 81 7.70 -0.33 12.11
CA ILE A 81 6.92 0.12 10.97
C ILE A 81 7.09 -0.83 9.79
N GLY A 82 6.11 -0.81 8.89
CA GLY A 82 6.19 -1.55 7.64
C GLY A 82 5.49 -0.84 6.48
N VAL A 83 5.99 -1.09 5.28
CA VAL A 83 5.35 -0.66 4.03
C VAL A 83 5.08 -1.88 3.16
N ILE A 84 3.92 -1.94 2.52
CA ILE A 84 3.50 -3.08 1.70
C ILE A 84 2.96 -2.58 0.37
N HIS A 85 3.43 -3.15 -0.72
CA HIS A 85 2.90 -2.97 -2.06
C HIS A 85 1.88 -4.08 -2.35
N ILE A 86 0.60 -3.71 -2.53
CA ILE A 86 -0.46 -4.69 -2.75
C ILE A 86 -1.21 -4.41 -4.06
N GLY A 87 -0.94 -5.22 -5.07
CA GLY A 87 -1.82 -5.43 -6.22
C GLY A 87 -2.67 -6.70 -6.01
N TRP A 88 -3.48 -7.08 -6.99
CA TRP A 88 -4.31 -8.30 -6.91
C TRP A 88 -3.49 -9.58 -6.65
N LYS A 89 -2.27 -9.69 -7.22
CA LYS A 89 -1.37 -10.82 -6.94
C LYS A 89 -0.90 -10.85 -5.49
N GLY A 90 -0.60 -9.69 -4.92
CA GLY A 90 -0.22 -9.59 -3.52
C GLY A 90 -1.36 -9.99 -2.58
N LEU A 91 -2.62 -9.64 -2.91
CA LEU A 91 -3.80 -10.13 -2.18
C LEU A 91 -3.90 -11.66 -2.30
N GLU A 92 -3.87 -12.20 -3.50
CA GLU A 92 -3.96 -13.64 -3.75
C GLU A 92 -2.89 -14.44 -2.98
N ASN A 93 -1.68 -13.89 -2.87
CA ASN A 93 -0.55 -14.52 -2.19
C ASN A 93 -0.45 -14.18 -0.70
N ASN A 94 -1.44 -13.44 -0.15
CA ASN A 94 -1.56 -13.13 1.28
C ASN A 94 -0.40 -12.29 1.85
N ILE A 95 0.21 -11.38 1.06
CA ILE A 95 1.36 -10.58 1.52
C ILE A 95 1.03 -9.76 2.76
N PHE A 96 -0.19 -9.21 2.86
CA PHE A 96 -0.64 -8.46 4.04
C PHE A 96 -0.54 -9.31 5.31
N TYR A 97 -1.14 -10.48 5.32
CA TYR A 97 -1.16 -11.37 6.49
C TYR A 97 0.24 -11.87 6.86
N LYS A 98 1.07 -12.21 5.86
CA LYS A 98 2.47 -12.60 6.06
C LYS A 98 3.28 -11.48 6.71
N THR A 99 3.01 -10.22 6.32
CA THR A 99 3.72 -9.07 6.87
C THR A 99 3.28 -8.77 8.29
N ILE A 100 1.96 -8.67 8.54
CA ILE A 100 1.44 -8.30 9.86
C ILE A 100 1.65 -9.37 10.93
N SER A 101 1.90 -10.63 10.56
CA SER A 101 2.26 -11.69 11.54
C SER A 101 3.54 -11.38 12.33
N ASN A 102 4.32 -10.38 11.89
CA ASN A 102 5.52 -9.89 12.59
C ASN A 102 5.24 -8.71 13.52
N PHE A 103 3.99 -8.26 13.66
CA PHE A 103 3.57 -7.12 14.44
C PHE A 103 2.72 -7.54 15.64
N ASN A 104 2.67 -6.70 16.67
CA ASN A 104 1.71 -6.84 17.74
C ASN A 104 0.32 -6.41 17.25
N LEU A 105 -0.58 -7.35 17.00
CA LEU A 105 -1.91 -7.06 16.43
C LEU A 105 -2.78 -6.18 17.32
N GLU A 106 -2.61 -6.22 18.64
CA GLU A 106 -3.36 -5.38 19.59
C GLU A 106 -3.01 -3.88 19.46
N LYS A 107 -1.82 -3.58 18.93
CA LYS A 107 -1.30 -2.22 18.72
C LYS A 107 -1.21 -1.83 17.25
N LEU A 108 -1.55 -2.76 16.38
CA LEU A 108 -1.40 -2.55 14.94
C LEU A 108 -2.31 -1.43 14.45
N LYS A 109 -1.72 -0.51 13.68
CA LYS A 109 -2.40 0.53 12.94
C LYS A 109 -2.13 0.35 11.46
N VAL A 110 -3.15 0.52 10.64
CA VAL A 110 -3.08 0.32 9.19
C VAL A 110 -3.54 1.58 8.46
N SER A 111 -2.71 2.11 7.58
CA SER A 111 -3.06 3.25 6.73
C SER A 111 -2.93 2.86 5.26
N ILE A 112 -4.02 2.95 4.51
CA ILE A 112 -4.09 2.63 3.08
C ILE A 112 -4.19 3.92 2.28
N GLY A 113 -3.19 4.14 1.43
CA GLY A 113 -3.10 5.33 0.58
C GLY A 113 -3.94 5.26 -0.70
N PRO A 114 -3.83 6.30 -1.55
CA PRO A 114 -4.51 6.35 -2.85
C PRO A 114 -4.16 5.15 -3.73
N HIS A 115 -5.19 4.52 -4.30
CA HIS A 115 -5.07 3.34 -5.14
C HIS A 115 -6.25 3.24 -6.12
N ALA A 116 -6.25 2.26 -7.01
CA ALA A 116 -7.38 1.98 -7.87
C ALA A 116 -8.57 1.52 -7.04
N GLN A 117 -9.66 2.33 -7.03
CA GLN A 117 -10.88 2.06 -6.25
C GLN A 117 -11.88 1.21 -7.05
N LYS A 118 -12.83 0.64 -6.34
CA LYS A 118 -13.92 -0.14 -6.94
C LYS A 118 -14.78 0.60 -7.98
N CYS A 119 -14.73 1.94 -8.02
CA CYS A 119 -15.42 2.73 -9.05
C CYS A 119 -14.83 2.53 -10.45
N CYS A 120 -13.52 2.21 -10.53
CA CYS A 120 -12.75 2.27 -11.77
C CYS A 120 -11.87 1.04 -12.02
N TYR A 121 -11.65 0.18 -11.00
CA TYR A 121 -10.77 -0.97 -11.14
C TYR A 121 -11.51 -2.15 -11.76
N GLU A 122 -11.77 -2.03 -13.08
CA GLU A 122 -12.39 -3.08 -13.88
C GLU A 122 -11.47 -4.29 -14.01
N VAL A 123 -12.01 -5.48 -13.80
CA VAL A 123 -11.32 -6.77 -13.88
C VAL A 123 -12.08 -7.76 -14.76
N ARG A 124 -11.49 -8.90 -15.04
CA ARG A 124 -12.12 -9.97 -15.82
C ARG A 124 -12.64 -11.08 -14.89
N GLU A 125 -13.38 -12.02 -15.47
CA GLU A 125 -14.01 -13.15 -14.76
C GLU A 125 -13.02 -14.05 -14.03
N ASP A 126 -11.77 -14.15 -14.53
CA ASP A 126 -10.70 -14.90 -13.87
C ASP A 126 -10.35 -14.32 -12.49
N LEU A 127 -10.33 -13.00 -12.35
CA LEU A 127 -10.15 -12.34 -11.05
C LEU A 127 -11.43 -12.34 -10.21
N GLU A 128 -12.60 -12.23 -10.82
CA GLU A 128 -13.87 -12.36 -10.09
C GLU A 128 -13.99 -13.73 -9.41
N SER A 129 -13.58 -14.80 -10.08
CA SER A 129 -13.64 -16.15 -9.51
C SER A 129 -12.75 -16.30 -8.26
N LYS A 130 -11.62 -15.57 -8.20
CA LYS A 130 -10.69 -15.55 -7.05
C LYS A 130 -11.14 -14.64 -5.91
N PHE A 131 -11.79 -13.53 -6.24
CA PHE A 131 -12.14 -12.44 -5.31
C PHE A 131 -13.65 -12.16 -5.29
N ARG A 132 -14.48 -13.21 -5.37
CA ARG A 132 -15.94 -13.09 -5.53
C ARG A 132 -16.58 -12.11 -4.54
N ASP A 133 -16.22 -12.20 -3.26
CA ASP A 133 -16.81 -11.38 -2.20
C ASP A 133 -16.33 -9.91 -2.22
N TYR A 134 -15.33 -9.62 -3.00
CA TYR A 134 -14.71 -8.30 -3.13
C TYR A 134 -14.98 -7.65 -4.49
N CYS A 135 -15.64 -8.37 -5.39
CA CYS A 135 -16.07 -7.87 -6.69
C CYS A 135 -17.53 -7.40 -6.66
N SER A 136 -17.85 -6.47 -7.56
CA SER A 136 -19.21 -6.02 -7.85
C SER A 136 -19.42 -5.99 -9.36
N ARG A 137 -20.61 -6.38 -9.82
CA ARG A 137 -21.02 -6.26 -11.23
C ARG A 137 -21.90 -5.02 -11.38
N ILE A 138 -21.54 -4.16 -12.31
CA ILE A 138 -22.31 -2.99 -12.68
C ILE A 138 -22.43 -3.03 -14.20
N GLU A 139 -23.65 -3.11 -14.70
CA GLU A 139 -23.92 -3.39 -16.09
C GLU A 139 -23.14 -4.60 -16.58
N ASN A 140 -22.46 -4.77 -17.52
CA ASN A 140 -21.70 -5.97 -17.93
C ASN A 140 -20.22 -5.96 -17.51
N LYS A 141 -19.86 -5.13 -16.52
CA LYS A 141 -18.48 -4.95 -16.06
C LYS A 141 -18.30 -5.41 -14.62
N ILE A 142 -17.13 -5.93 -14.33
CA ILE A 142 -16.74 -6.43 -13.01
C ILE A 142 -15.70 -5.46 -12.41
N TYR A 143 -15.94 -5.03 -11.18
CA TYR A 143 -15.06 -4.11 -10.48
C TYR A 143 -14.59 -4.73 -9.16
N LEU A 144 -13.28 -4.70 -8.92
CA LEU A 144 -12.64 -5.23 -7.70
C LEU A 144 -12.37 -4.10 -6.69
N ASP A 145 -12.80 -4.28 -5.43
CA ASP A 145 -12.38 -3.46 -4.29
C ASP A 145 -11.12 -4.09 -3.67
N LEU A 146 -9.94 -3.60 -4.05
CA LEU A 146 -8.66 -4.09 -3.53
C LEU A 146 -8.53 -3.99 -2.01
N SER A 147 -9.17 -2.99 -1.40
CA SER A 147 -9.04 -2.72 0.03
C SER A 147 -10.04 -3.49 0.90
N LYS A 148 -11.06 -4.09 0.30
CA LYS A 148 -12.19 -4.66 1.07
C LYS A 148 -11.76 -5.80 2.00
N GLU A 149 -10.90 -6.70 1.53
CA GLU A 149 -10.39 -7.82 2.33
C GLU A 149 -9.67 -7.33 3.59
N ILE A 150 -8.77 -6.35 3.44
CA ILE A 150 -8.01 -5.78 4.56
C ILE A 150 -8.94 -5.02 5.51
N LYS A 151 -9.89 -4.24 4.98
CA LYS A 151 -10.91 -3.55 5.79
C LYS A 151 -11.73 -4.53 6.64
N ASP A 152 -12.18 -5.61 6.03
CA ASP A 152 -12.99 -6.62 6.72
C ASP A 152 -12.16 -7.34 7.80
N TYR A 153 -10.92 -7.69 7.50
CA TYR A 153 -10.00 -8.29 8.48
C TYR A 153 -9.72 -7.34 9.66
N CYS A 154 -9.38 -6.09 9.40
CA CYS A 154 -9.12 -5.11 10.46
C CYS A 154 -10.36 -4.89 11.34
N ARG A 155 -11.54 -4.80 10.74
CA ARG A 155 -12.80 -4.66 11.49
C ARG A 155 -13.06 -5.85 12.40
N VAL A 156 -12.89 -7.08 11.93
CA VAL A 156 -13.13 -8.29 12.71
C VAL A 156 -12.14 -8.41 13.87
N ASN A 157 -10.89 -8.02 13.65
CA ASN A 157 -9.82 -8.10 14.65
C ASN A 157 -9.65 -6.82 15.47
N GLN A 158 -10.54 -5.82 15.33
CA GLN A 158 -10.51 -4.54 16.06
C GLN A 158 -9.21 -3.75 15.87
N ILE A 159 -8.60 -3.89 14.68
CA ILE A 159 -7.39 -3.16 14.29
C ILE A 159 -7.79 -1.78 13.72
N ASP A 160 -7.14 -0.73 14.21
CA ASP A 160 -7.35 0.61 13.71
C ASP A 160 -6.92 0.73 12.25
N ILE A 161 -7.82 1.20 11.40
CA ILE A 161 -7.57 1.35 9.96
C ILE A 161 -8.12 2.67 9.42
N GLU A 162 -7.33 3.33 8.59
CA GLU A 162 -7.80 4.41 7.72
C GLU A 162 -7.57 4.04 6.24
N VAL A 163 -8.46 4.49 5.37
CA VAL A 163 -8.38 4.18 3.93
C VAL A 163 -8.65 5.44 3.13
N SER A 164 -7.73 5.78 2.23
CA SER A 164 -7.92 6.88 1.29
C SER A 164 -9.11 6.61 0.37
N LYS A 165 -9.94 7.64 0.19
CA LYS A 165 -11.07 7.62 -0.75
C LYS A 165 -10.66 8.02 -2.18
N ILE A 166 -9.39 8.30 -2.43
CA ILE A 166 -8.91 8.78 -3.72
C ILE A 166 -8.64 7.59 -4.64
N CYS A 167 -9.31 7.60 -5.80
CA CYS A 167 -9.05 6.67 -6.90
C CYS A 167 -7.95 7.22 -7.80
N THR A 168 -6.84 6.48 -7.96
CA THR A 168 -5.72 6.90 -8.80
C THR A 168 -6.07 6.88 -10.29
N ILE A 169 -7.02 6.02 -10.72
CA ILE A 169 -7.47 5.96 -12.12
C ILE A 169 -8.24 7.23 -12.49
N GLU A 170 -9.08 7.73 -11.59
CA GLU A 170 -9.92 8.90 -11.83
C GLU A 170 -9.19 10.22 -11.58
N ASN A 171 -8.38 10.27 -10.52
CA ASN A 171 -7.69 11.49 -10.12
C ASN A 171 -6.36 11.67 -10.86
N GLN A 172 -6.30 12.68 -11.73
CA GLN A 172 -5.13 12.98 -12.58
C GLN A 172 -3.88 13.46 -11.82
N LYS A 173 -4.01 13.83 -10.54
CA LYS A 173 -2.85 14.17 -9.70
C LYS A 173 -1.99 12.94 -9.34
N TYR A 174 -2.48 11.73 -9.61
CA TYR A 174 -1.80 10.47 -9.32
C TYR A 174 -1.39 9.75 -10.60
N ASN A 175 -0.27 9.04 -10.56
CA ASN A 175 0.10 8.11 -11.61
C ASN A 175 -0.87 6.93 -11.64
N SER A 176 -1.31 6.54 -12.85
CA SER A 176 -2.16 5.38 -13.04
C SER A 176 -1.73 4.58 -14.26
N TYR A 177 -1.26 3.36 -14.01
CA TYR A 177 -0.93 2.43 -15.08
C TYR A 177 -2.16 2.02 -15.89
N ARG A 178 -3.31 1.89 -15.23
CA ARG A 178 -4.56 1.51 -15.87
C ARG A 178 -5.01 2.60 -16.86
N ARG A 179 -4.90 3.86 -16.50
CA ARG A 179 -5.33 5.00 -17.31
C ARG A 179 -4.47 5.20 -18.56
N ASN A 180 -3.15 5.18 -18.44
CA ASN A 180 -2.26 5.60 -19.54
C ASN A 180 -0.95 4.78 -19.66
N LYS A 181 -0.86 3.62 -19.01
CA LYS A 181 0.32 2.74 -19.06
C LYS A 181 1.63 3.41 -18.62
N THR A 182 1.55 4.42 -17.77
CA THR A 182 2.74 5.14 -17.29
C THR A 182 3.69 4.20 -16.53
N GLU A 183 4.99 4.43 -16.71
CA GLU A 183 6.04 3.79 -15.90
C GLU A 183 6.36 4.59 -14.63
N ASN A 184 5.88 5.83 -14.53
CA ASN A 184 6.04 6.66 -13.36
C ASN A 184 5.23 6.12 -12.18
N ARG A 185 5.75 6.36 -10.98
CA ARG A 185 5.12 5.94 -9.72
C ARG A 185 5.07 7.11 -8.75
N GLN A 186 4.02 7.19 -7.95
CA GLN A 186 4.03 7.99 -6.73
C GLN A 186 4.73 7.22 -5.62
N ARG A 187 5.34 7.97 -4.71
CA ARG A 187 6.02 7.46 -3.52
C ARG A 187 5.15 7.62 -2.30
N SER A 188 5.11 6.59 -1.48
CA SER A 188 4.59 6.69 -0.12
C SER A 188 5.70 6.35 0.85
N PHE A 189 5.76 7.05 1.97
CA PHE A 189 6.86 7.02 2.93
C PHE A 189 6.35 6.69 4.32
N LEU A 190 7.17 5.98 5.07
CA LEU A 190 6.95 5.75 6.49
C LEU A 190 8.28 5.70 7.25
N TRP A 191 8.37 6.45 8.37
CA TRP A 191 9.53 6.42 9.27
C TRP A 191 9.07 6.55 10.74
N ILE A 192 9.96 6.20 11.69
CA ILE A 192 9.69 6.26 13.13
C ILE A 192 10.14 7.62 13.71
#